data_06c6ce858d52df4f9ea53110112b937f
#
_entry.id   06c6ce858d52df4f9ea53110112b937f
#
_cell.length_a   1.000
_cell.length_b   1.000
_cell.length_c   1.000
_cell.angle_alpha   90.00
_cell.angle_beta   90.00
_cell.angle_gamma   90.00
#
_symmetry.space_group_name_H-M   'P 1'
#
loop_
_entity.id
_entity.type
_entity.pdbx_description
1 polymer ?
#
loop_
_entity_poly.entity_id
_entity_poly.type
_entity_poly.pdbx_seq_one_letter_code
_entity_poly.pdbx_strand_id
1 'polypeptide(L)'
;MQQPEYVTKFPNFVANNLFIMLKTAFNHYINNFKGFSREIWILTIVTFINRAGTMVLPFLSKYLKEDLQFTYNQVGWIMVAFGLGSMLGSWLGGKLSDKIGFYKIMIFSLFTSGVSLFFVQYITTFWALCVAMFILMTIADMFRPAMFVSLGAYAKPENRTRALTLVRLAVNLGFAAGPALGGLIIMGIGYSGLFWVDGASCIISISIFALLVKEKKKAVHEDKTESAAEIKSVFHDKIFWVFLFVSFVTAMIFFQLFTTLPLYHNEKFGLSEFQTGLLMTLNGLLIFALEMPTVGFMERKGFPKIRIIILGSFVMALSFFLLLINVWAGILVVSMICISIGEILTFPFSNAFALSRAPRGQEGRYMALYTMSFSLAHIVSSKVGFEIISRLGYQINWLFMACIG
;
A
#
# COMPACT_ATOMS: atom_id res chain seq x y z
N MET A 1 27.53 58.70 6.16
CA MET A 1 27.09 57.78 5.10
C MET A 1 25.89 57.02 5.60
N GLN A 2 24.67 57.46 5.23
CA GLN A 2 23.43 56.75 5.58
C GLN A 2 23.27 55.60 4.57
N GLN A 3 23.19 54.37 5.07
CA GLN A 3 22.82 53.25 4.20
C GLN A 3 21.36 53.39 3.77
N PRO A 4 21.03 53.11 2.50
CA PRO A 4 19.66 53.32 1.99
C PRO A 4 18.70 52.30 2.62
N GLU A 5 17.61 52.80 3.17
CA GLU A 5 16.51 52.10 3.84
C GLU A 5 15.80 51.01 3.01
N TYR A 6 16.16 50.88 1.73
CA TYR A 6 15.59 49.90 0.80
C TYR A 6 16.14 48.49 0.96
N VAL A 7 17.31 48.31 1.58
CA VAL A 7 17.95 46.99 1.71
C VAL A 7 17.33 46.11 2.84
N THR A 8 16.71 46.74 3.83
CA THR A 8 16.09 46.06 4.98
C THR A 8 14.60 45.75 4.78
N LYS A 9 13.90 46.39 3.84
CA LYS A 9 12.47 46.15 3.58
C LYS A 9 12.18 44.98 2.65
N PHE A 10 13.10 44.62 1.76
CA PHE A 10 12.92 43.55 0.78
C PHE A 10 12.87 42.13 1.40
N PRO A 11 13.72 41.76 2.35
CA PRO A 11 13.64 40.43 3.02
C PRO A 11 12.35 40.27 3.83
N ASN A 12 11.88 41.33 4.50
CA ASN A 12 10.66 41.25 5.32
C ASN A 12 9.38 41.17 4.46
N PHE A 13 9.37 41.79 3.28
CA PHE A 13 8.24 41.72 2.35
C PHE A 13 8.10 40.30 1.73
N VAL A 14 9.22 39.69 1.34
CA VAL A 14 9.24 38.32 0.80
C VAL A 14 8.88 37.32 1.90
N ALA A 15 9.45 37.47 3.10
CA ALA A 15 9.16 36.61 4.25
C ALA A 15 7.67 36.71 4.68
N ASN A 16 7.08 37.91 4.72
CA ASN A 16 5.66 38.12 5.04
C ASN A 16 4.73 37.52 3.98
N ASN A 17 5.03 37.69 2.70
CA ASN A 17 4.23 37.13 1.62
C ASN A 17 4.33 35.60 1.62
N LEU A 18 5.51 35.02 1.84
CA LEU A 18 5.70 33.59 1.98
C LEU A 18 4.95 33.02 3.19
N PHE A 19 4.99 33.73 4.33
CA PHE A 19 4.25 33.36 5.54
C PHE A 19 2.73 33.41 5.34
N ILE A 20 2.21 34.43 4.66
CA ILE A 20 0.80 34.53 4.31
C ILE A 20 0.37 33.46 3.34
N MET A 21 1.18 33.16 2.32
CA MET A 21 0.94 32.05 1.39
C MET A 21 0.95 30.70 2.11
N LEU A 22 1.92 30.44 2.97
CA LEU A 22 2.00 29.20 3.75
C LEU A 22 0.82 29.07 4.71
N LYS A 23 0.44 30.15 5.41
CA LYS A 23 -0.73 30.17 6.30
C LYS A 23 -2.03 29.92 5.55
N THR A 24 -2.18 30.51 4.37
CA THR A 24 -3.37 30.34 3.51
C THR A 24 -3.42 28.90 2.97
N ALA A 25 -2.30 28.36 2.50
CA ALA A 25 -2.19 26.97 2.05
C ALA A 25 -2.47 25.99 3.20
N PHE A 26 -1.95 26.25 4.39
CA PHE A 26 -2.18 25.45 5.59
C PHE A 26 -3.64 25.50 6.04
N ASN A 27 -4.26 26.68 6.05
CA ASN A 27 -5.69 26.82 6.37
C ASN A 27 -6.57 26.13 5.33
N HIS A 28 -6.21 26.22 4.05
CA HIS A 28 -6.91 25.49 2.98
C HIS A 28 -6.76 23.97 3.15
N TYR A 29 -5.56 23.51 3.51
CA TYR A 29 -5.31 22.11 3.82
C TYR A 29 -6.15 21.63 5.01
N ILE A 30 -6.13 22.34 6.14
CA ILE A 30 -6.95 21.99 7.32
C ILE A 30 -8.45 22.00 7.01
N ASN A 31 -8.93 22.93 6.17
CA ASN A 31 -10.34 22.98 5.80
C ASN A 31 -10.79 21.72 5.02
N ASN A 32 -9.87 21.03 4.35
CA ASN A 32 -10.18 19.75 3.71
C ASN A 32 -10.54 18.64 4.71
N PHE A 33 -10.16 18.77 5.98
CA PHE A 33 -10.51 17.82 7.04
C PHE A 33 -11.83 18.14 7.76
N LYS A 34 -12.51 19.22 7.42
CA LYS A 34 -13.79 19.59 8.02
C LYS A 34 -14.98 18.96 7.29
N GLY A 35 -16.06 18.69 8.04
CA GLY A 35 -17.34 18.24 7.48
C GLY A 35 -17.48 16.73 7.33
N PHE A 36 -16.56 15.93 7.89
CA PHE A 36 -16.71 14.48 7.96
C PHE A 36 -17.59 14.08 9.15
N SER A 37 -18.33 12.96 8.98
CA SER A 37 -19.08 12.35 10.06
C SER A 37 -18.15 11.73 11.10
N ARG A 38 -18.66 11.54 12.32
CA ARG A 38 -17.93 10.86 13.40
C ARG A 38 -17.47 9.46 12.98
N GLU A 39 -18.30 8.74 12.24
CA GLU A 39 -18.01 7.39 11.77
C GLU A 39 -16.82 7.36 10.79
N ILE A 40 -16.69 8.36 9.93
CA ILE A 40 -15.56 8.49 9.00
C ILE A 40 -14.26 8.73 9.77
N TRP A 41 -14.27 9.56 10.81
CA TRP A 41 -13.10 9.76 11.67
C TRP A 41 -12.71 8.49 12.41
N ILE A 42 -13.68 7.77 12.98
CA ILE A 42 -13.44 6.49 13.66
C ILE A 42 -12.84 5.49 12.67
N LEU A 43 -13.42 5.35 11.47
CA LEU A 43 -12.92 4.47 10.42
C LEU A 43 -11.48 4.82 10.01
N THR A 44 -11.17 6.11 9.94
CA THR A 44 -9.83 6.61 9.63
C THR A 44 -8.81 6.24 10.72
N ILE A 45 -9.16 6.45 12.00
CA ILE A 45 -8.30 6.10 13.14
C ILE A 45 -8.11 4.58 13.23
N VAL A 46 -9.18 3.81 13.07
CA VAL A 46 -9.14 2.34 13.05
C VAL A 46 -8.24 1.83 11.92
N THR A 47 -8.36 2.43 10.74
CA THR A 47 -7.50 2.10 9.60
C THR A 47 -6.04 2.45 9.88
N PHE A 48 -5.77 3.61 10.48
CA PHE A 48 -4.41 3.99 10.88
C PHE A 48 -3.80 2.99 11.87
N ILE A 49 -4.53 2.66 12.95
CA ILE A 49 -4.06 1.70 13.98
C ILE A 49 -3.78 0.33 13.34
N ASN A 50 -4.71 -0.17 12.51
CA ASN A 50 -4.52 -1.44 11.82
C ASN A 50 -3.31 -1.41 10.90
N ARG A 51 -3.10 -0.34 10.12
CA ARG A 51 -1.97 -0.22 9.19
C ARG A 51 -0.64 0.03 9.90
N ALA A 52 -0.60 0.81 10.96
CA ALA A 52 0.58 0.96 11.80
C ALA A 52 0.94 -0.34 12.51
N GLY A 53 -0.05 -1.16 12.86
CA GLY A 53 0.13 -2.48 13.43
C GLY A 53 0.54 -3.57 12.44
N THR A 54 0.34 -3.37 11.13
CA THR A 54 0.73 -4.35 10.09
C THR A 54 2.26 -4.41 9.96
N MET A 55 2.91 -5.03 10.92
CA MET A 55 4.37 -5.08 11.07
C MET A 55 4.96 -6.42 10.63
N VAL A 56 4.16 -7.48 10.60
CA VAL A 56 4.60 -8.81 10.19
C VAL A 56 5.01 -8.82 8.72
N LEU A 57 4.23 -8.21 7.83
CA LEU A 57 4.46 -8.26 6.38
C LEU A 57 5.84 -7.76 5.95
N PRO A 58 6.34 -6.58 6.39
CA PRO A 58 7.66 -6.07 6.01
C PRO A 58 8.83 -6.95 6.43
N PHE A 59 8.65 -7.72 7.50
CA PHE A 59 9.71 -8.57 8.06
C PHE A 59 9.43 -10.07 7.90
N LEU A 60 8.31 -10.46 7.26
CA LEU A 60 7.91 -11.85 7.12
C LEU A 60 8.97 -12.69 6.41
N SER A 61 9.51 -12.22 5.29
CA SER A 61 10.54 -12.93 4.54
C SER A 61 11.81 -13.12 5.37
N LYS A 62 12.16 -12.13 6.16
CA LYS A 62 13.31 -12.14 7.05
C LYS A 62 13.09 -13.12 8.22
N TYR A 63 11.94 -13.07 8.89
CA TYR A 63 11.53 -14.03 9.90
C TYR A 63 11.62 -15.49 9.40
N LEU A 64 11.07 -15.75 8.21
CA LEU A 64 11.09 -17.07 7.60
C LEU A 64 12.52 -17.55 7.30
N LYS A 65 13.40 -16.65 6.86
CA LYS A 65 14.77 -16.96 6.45
C LYS A 65 15.71 -17.06 7.65
N GLU A 66 15.65 -16.13 8.58
CA GLU A 66 16.62 -15.97 9.66
C GLU A 66 16.22 -16.71 10.94
N ASP A 67 14.95 -16.60 11.35
CA ASP A 67 14.45 -17.20 12.58
C ASP A 67 14.05 -18.67 12.37
N LEU A 68 13.28 -18.97 11.31
CA LEU A 68 12.86 -20.35 10.98
C LEU A 68 13.82 -21.10 10.07
N GLN A 69 14.89 -20.47 9.59
CA GLN A 69 15.96 -21.07 8.77
C GLN A 69 15.46 -21.73 7.46
N PHE A 70 14.36 -21.24 6.89
CA PHE A 70 13.86 -21.77 5.63
C PHE A 70 14.75 -21.37 4.45
N THR A 71 14.80 -22.22 3.43
CA THR A 71 15.47 -21.90 2.17
C THR A 71 14.71 -20.82 1.41
N TYR A 72 15.37 -20.07 0.54
CA TYR A 72 14.70 -19.06 -0.31
C TYR A 72 13.53 -19.63 -1.11
N ASN A 73 13.67 -20.88 -1.58
CA ASN A 73 12.59 -21.55 -2.30
C ASN A 73 11.35 -21.75 -1.41
N GLN A 74 11.55 -22.20 -0.16
CA GLN A 74 10.46 -22.38 0.81
C GLN A 74 9.82 -21.03 1.17
N VAL A 75 10.62 -19.99 1.41
CA VAL A 75 10.11 -18.63 1.63
C VAL A 75 9.26 -18.19 0.45
N GLY A 76 9.73 -18.39 -0.78
CA GLY A 76 8.98 -18.07 -1.99
C GLY A 76 7.61 -18.76 -2.06
N TRP A 77 7.52 -20.05 -1.70
CA TRP A 77 6.25 -20.78 -1.69
C TRP A 77 5.30 -20.33 -0.59
N ILE A 78 5.81 -19.98 0.61
CA ILE A 78 5.00 -19.41 1.68
C ILE A 78 4.41 -18.07 1.24
N MET A 79 5.21 -17.23 0.54
CA MET A 79 4.72 -15.95 -0.01
C MET A 79 3.71 -16.14 -1.15
N VAL A 80 3.81 -17.22 -1.93
CA VAL A 80 2.78 -17.61 -2.90
C VAL A 80 1.47 -17.96 -2.18
N ALA A 81 1.53 -18.78 -1.14
CA ALA A 81 0.35 -19.14 -0.33
C ALA A 81 -0.30 -17.89 0.30
N PHE A 82 0.52 -16.98 0.84
CA PHE A 82 0.11 -15.66 1.33
C PHE A 82 -0.66 -14.88 0.25
N GLY A 83 -0.09 -14.75 -0.95
CA GLY A 83 -0.70 -13.99 -2.05
C GLY A 83 -1.99 -14.61 -2.58
N LEU A 84 -2.05 -15.95 -2.69
CA LEU A 84 -3.28 -16.66 -3.08
C LEU A 84 -4.39 -16.48 -2.04
N GLY A 85 -4.04 -16.53 -0.75
CA GLY A 85 -4.98 -16.23 0.34
C GLY A 85 -5.51 -14.80 0.25
N SER A 86 -4.64 -13.82 0.04
CA SER A 86 -5.01 -12.41 -0.14
C SER A 86 -5.98 -12.19 -1.32
N MET A 87 -5.71 -12.83 -2.46
CA MET A 87 -6.57 -12.77 -3.64
C MET A 87 -7.95 -13.35 -3.35
N LEU A 88 -8.02 -14.55 -2.74
CA LEU A 88 -9.26 -15.19 -2.36
C LEU A 88 -10.03 -14.37 -1.31
N GLY A 89 -9.33 -13.84 -0.32
CA GLY A 89 -9.89 -13.00 0.73
C GLY A 89 -10.53 -11.73 0.20
N SER A 90 -9.85 -11.03 -0.70
CA SER A 90 -10.40 -9.84 -1.36
C SER A 90 -11.68 -10.15 -2.16
N TRP A 91 -11.71 -11.26 -2.88
CA TRP A 91 -12.89 -11.69 -3.62
C TRP A 91 -14.05 -12.07 -2.68
N LEU A 92 -13.77 -12.89 -1.66
CA LEU A 92 -14.78 -13.30 -0.65
C LEU A 92 -15.31 -12.08 0.12
N GLY A 93 -14.42 -11.16 0.52
CA GLY A 93 -14.78 -9.97 1.26
C GLY A 93 -15.74 -9.06 0.49
N GLY A 94 -15.53 -8.88 -0.81
CA GLY A 94 -16.47 -8.17 -1.68
C GLY A 94 -17.82 -8.86 -1.75
N LYS A 95 -17.83 -10.15 -2.12
CA LYS A 95 -19.05 -10.94 -2.28
C LYS A 95 -19.86 -11.10 -0.97
N LEU A 96 -19.17 -11.32 0.14
CA LEU A 96 -19.82 -11.48 1.44
C LEU A 96 -20.32 -10.13 2.00
N SER A 97 -19.62 -9.03 1.74
CA SER A 97 -20.09 -7.69 2.11
C SER A 97 -21.41 -7.33 1.45
N ASP A 98 -21.64 -7.81 0.22
CA ASP A 98 -22.91 -7.62 -0.48
C ASP A 98 -24.04 -8.49 0.13
N LYS A 99 -23.74 -9.70 0.61
CA LYS A 99 -24.73 -10.66 1.13
C LYS A 99 -25.06 -10.46 2.62
N ILE A 100 -24.03 -10.34 3.46
CA ILE A 100 -24.17 -10.34 4.93
C ILE A 100 -24.01 -8.94 5.52
N GLY A 101 -23.49 -8.00 4.73
CA GLY A 101 -23.20 -6.62 5.12
C GLY A 101 -21.72 -6.40 5.48
N PHE A 102 -21.23 -5.24 5.07
CA PHE A 102 -19.82 -4.86 5.26
C PHE A 102 -19.40 -4.81 6.74
N TYR A 103 -20.29 -4.38 7.63
CA TYR A 103 -20.01 -4.20 9.05
C TYR A 103 -19.59 -5.52 9.71
N LYS A 104 -20.36 -6.58 9.49
CA LYS A 104 -20.07 -7.91 10.03
C LYS A 104 -18.80 -8.50 9.46
N ILE A 105 -18.54 -8.29 8.16
CA ILE A 105 -17.33 -8.78 7.51
C ILE A 105 -16.09 -8.07 8.05
N MET A 106 -16.15 -6.76 8.27
CA MET A 106 -15.04 -6.01 8.89
C MET A 106 -14.69 -6.55 10.28
N ILE A 107 -15.71 -6.75 11.14
CA ILE A 107 -15.50 -7.28 12.49
C ILE A 107 -14.93 -8.69 12.42
N PHE A 108 -15.57 -9.59 11.66
CA PHE A 108 -15.10 -10.96 11.51
C PHE A 108 -13.66 -11.04 11.02
N SER A 109 -13.35 -10.32 9.98
CA SER A 109 -12.03 -10.33 9.34
C SER A 109 -10.92 -9.89 10.30
N LEU A 110 -10.99 -8.69 10.86
CA LEU A 110 -9.93 -8.17 11.73
C LEU A 110 -9.85 -8.90 13.07
N PHE A 111 -10.99 -9.25 13.67
CA PHE A 111 -10.97 -9.98 14.93
C PHE A 111 -10.36 -11.38 14.76
N THR A 112 -10.81 -12.12 13.77
CA THR A 112 -10.33 -13.49 13.54
C THR A 112 -8.88 -13.50 13.07
N SER A 113 -8.48 -12.58 12.20
CA SER A 113 -7.07 -12.48 11.78
C SER A 113 -6.17 -12.07 12.93
N GLY A 114 -6.61 -11.13 13.80
CA GLY A 114 -5.87 -10.74 14.99
C GLY A 114 -5.66 -11.91 15.95
N VAL A 115 -6.71 -12.70 16.21
CA VAL A 115 -6.59 -13.93 17.03
C VAL A 115 -5.68 -14.94 16.35
N SER A 116 -5.81 -15.15 15.03
CA SER A 116 -4.98 -16.10 14.28
C SER A 116 -3.49 -15.75 14.35
N LEU A 117 -3.13 -14.46 14.34
CA LEU A 117 -1.73 -14.00 14.44
C LEU A 117 -1.06 -14.48 15.72
N PHE A 118 -1.77 -14.53 16.85
CA PHE A 118 -1.22 -15.05 18.11
C PHE A 118 -0.85 -16.54 18.03
N PHE A 119 -1.50 -17.31 17.18
CA PHE A 119 -1.24 -18.73 17.02
C PHE A 119 -0.24 -19.04 15.91
N VAL A 120 -0.22 -18.26 14.84
CA VAL A 120 0.66 -18.51 13.67
C VAL A 120 2.15 -18.50 14.06
N GLN A 121 2.56 -17.70 15.04
CA GLN A 121 3.95 -17.67 15.52
C GLN A 121 4.47 -19.03 16.06
N TYR A 122 3.58 -19.93 16.47
CA TYR A 122 3.97 -21.25 16.96
C TYR A 122 4.09 -22.31 15.86
N ILE A 123 3.74 -21.94 14.63
CA ILE A 123 3.80 -22.83 13.47
C ILE A 123 5.18 -22.71 12.83
N THR A 124 5.99 -23.77 12.95
CA THR A 124 7.38 -23.77 12.48
C THR A 124 7.62 -24.71 11.28
N THR A 125 6.62 -25.54 10.91
CA THR A 125 6.77 -26.45 9.79
C THR A 125 6.34 -25.82 8.47
N PHE A 126 7.06 -26.10 7.39
CA PHE A 126 6.86 -25.48 6.08
C PHE A 126 5.42 -25.62 5.57
N TRP A 127 4.87 -26.83 5.52
CA TRP A 127 3.53 -27.09 4.97
C TRP A 127 2.42 -26.47 5.83
N ALA A 128 2.55 -26.58 7.15
CA ALA A 128 1.57 -25.96 8.06
C ALA A 128 1.60 -24.45 7.94
N LEU A 129 2.79 -23.85 7.75
CA LEU A 129 2.92 -22.40 7.56
C LEU A 129 2.32 -21.94 6.24
N CYS A 130 2.49 -22.68 5.13
CA CYS A 130 1.82 -22.38 3.87
C CYS A 130 0.30 -22.35 4.03
N VAL A 131 -0.27 -23.37 4.69
CA VAL A 131 -1.73 -23.44 4.95
C VAL A 131 -2.18 -22.32 5.89
N ALA A 132 -1.43 -22.07 6.97
CA ALA A 132 -1.75 -21.04 7.95
C ALA A 132 -1.73 -19.64 7.32
N MET A 133 -0.70 -19.32 6.51
CA MET A 133 -0.60 -18.03 5.81
C MET A 133 -1.70 -17.88 4.75
N PHE A 134 -2.04 -18.92 4.03
CA PHE A 134 -3.17 -18.90 3.09
C PHE A 134 -4.49 -18.58 3.80
N ILE A 135 -4.79 -19.28 4.91
CA ILE A 135 -6.01 -19.07 5.68
C ILE A 135 -6.02 -17.68 6.34
N LEU A 136 -4.92 -17.30 7.00
CA LEU A 136 -4.77 -16.00 7.65
C LEU A 136 -5.05 -14.87 6.67
N MET A 137 -4.42 -14.90 5.50
CA MET A 137 -4.57 -13.83 4.50
C MET A 137 -5.91 -13.85 3.81
N THR A 138 -6.53 -15.05 3.65
CA THR A 138 -7.91 -15.14 3.17
C THR A 138 -8.86 -14.41 4.11
N ILE A 139 -8.69 -14.55 5.42
CA ILE A 139 -9.54 -13.88 6.41
C ILE A 139 -9.19 -12.40 6.50
N ALA A 140 -7.91 -12.04 6.61
CA ALA A 140 -7.46 -10.66 6.81
C ALA A 140 -7.85 -9.73 5.65
N ASP A 141 -7.68 -10.17 4.42
CA ASP A 141 -7.94 -9.35 3.24
C ASP A 141 -9.42 -9.24 2.84
N MET A 142 -10.33 -9.92 3.54
CA MET A 142 -11.76 -9.61 3.46
C MET A 142 -12.08 -8.21 3.98
N PHE A 143 -11.26 -7.66 4.89
CA PHE A 143 -11.45 -6.34 5.48
C PHE A 143 -11.43 -5.23 4.43
N ARG A 144 -10.49 -5.28 3.50
CA ARG A 144 -10.24 -4.18 2.56
C ARG A 144 -11.45 -3.82 1.69
N PRO A 145 -12.08 -4.74 0.95
CA PRO A 145 -13.28 -4.40 0.17
C PRO A 145 -14.46 -4.00 1.06
N ALA A 146 -14.65 -4.65 2.22
CA ALA A 146 -15.70 -4.28 3.17
C ALA A 146 -15.52 -2.84 3.69
N MET A 147 -14.29 -2.41 3.96
CA MET A 147 -13.96 -1.06 4.38
C MET A 147 -14.32 -0.03 3.27
N PHE A 148 -14.03 -0.31 2.00
CA PHE A 148 -14.43 0.58 0.91
C PHE A 148 -15.95 0.71 0.77
N VAL A 149 -16.70 -0.39 0.97
CA VAL A 149 -18.18 -0.35 0.98
C VAL A 149 -18.68 0.50 2.16
N SER A 150 -18.04 0.39 3.34
CA SER A 150 -18.40 1.17 4.52
C SER A 150 -18.24 2.68 4.31
N LEU A 151 -17.22 3.11 3.58
CA LEU A 151 -17.05 4.53 3.22
C LEU A 151 -18.26 5.07 2.44
N GLY A 152 -18.80 4.27 1.51
CA GLY A 152 -20.01 4.63 0.77
C GLY A 152 -21.26 4.77 1.65
N ALA A 153 -21.34 4.02 2.77
CA ALA A 153 -22.48 4.04 3.68
C ALA A 153 -22.39 5.14 4.75
N TYR A 154 -21.18 5.50 5.21
CA TYR A 154 -20.98 6.48 6.29
C TYR A 154 -20.64 7.88 5.78
N ALA A 155 -20.08 8.03 4.59
CA ALA A 155 -19.79 9.33 3.99
C ALA A 155 -21.03 9.90 3.31
N LYS A 156 -21.24 11.23 3.45
CA LYS A 156 -22.23 11.95 2.66
C LYS A 156 -21.83 11.93 1.18
N PRO A 157 -22.77 11.90 0.22
CA PRO A 157 -22.47 11.86 -1.22
C PRO A 157 -21.44 12.91 -1.66
N GLU A 158 -21.58 14.15 -1.16
CA GLU A 158 -20.71 15.29 -1.49
C GLU A 158 -19.27 15.12 -0.96
N ASN A 159 -19.08 14.29 0.06
CA ASN A 159 -17.81 14.11 0.76
C ASN A 159 -17.14 12.73 0.51
N ARG A 160 -17.72 11.87 -0.34
CA ARG A 160 -17.22 10.50 -0.56
C ARG A 160 -15.76 10.47 -1.02
N THR A 161 -15.41 11.27 -2.02
CA THR A 161 -14.04 11.33 -2.54
C THR A 161 -13.07 11.81 -1.46
N ARG A 162 -13.45 12.85 -0.69
CA ARG A 162 -12.63 13.37 0.41
C ARG A 162 -12.48 12.36 1.54
N ALA A 163 -13.52 11.61 1.87
CA ALA A 163 -13.47 10.55 2.87
C ALA A 163 -12.52 9.42 2.45
N LEU A 164 -12.55 9.03 1.17
CA LEU A 164 -11.62 8.05 0.60
C LEU A 164 -10.16 8.55 0.71
N THR A 165 -9.93 9.83 0.39
CA THR A 165 -8.60 10.45 0.52
C THR A 165 -8.13 10.47 1.97
N LEU A 166 -9.01 10.78 2.94
CA LEU A 166 -8.67 10.79 4.36
C LEU A 166 -8.26 9.40 4.87
N VAL A 167 -9.00 8.35 4.49
CA VAL A 167 -8.65 6.97 4.85
C VAL A 167 -7.35 6.53 4.18
N ARG A 168 -7.13 6.93 2.91
CA ARG A 168 -5.87 6.65 2.21
C ARG A 168 -4.67 7.32 2.90
N LEU A 169 -4.85 8.54 3.40
CA LEU A 169 -3.85 9.25 4.20
C LEU A 169 -3.50 8.44 5.47
N ALA A 170 -4.50 7.90 6.16
CA ALA A 170 -4.29 7.06 7.33
C ALA A 170 -3.56 5.75 6.99
N VAL A 171 -3.86 5.13 5.84
CA VAL A 171 -3.14 3.96 5.33
C VAL A 171 -1.66 4.29 5.12
N ASN A 172 -1.34 5.37 4.41
CA ASN A 172 0.03 5.75 4.09
C ASN A 172 0.83 6.11 5.36
N LEU A 173 0.20 6.84 6.28
CA LEU A 173 0.82 7.19 7.56
C LEU A 173 1.06 5.94 8.44
N GLY A 174 0.13 4.99 8.43
CA GLY A 174 0.30 3.70 9.10
C GLY A 174 1.46 2.90 8.53
N PHE A 175 1.55 2.81 7.20
CA PHE A 175 2.67 2.15 6.53
C PHE A 175 4.02 2.87 6.73
N ALA A 176 4.01 4.17 6.95
CA ALA A 176 5.22 4.91 7.31
C ALA A 176 5.70 4.57 8.74
N ALA A 177 4.78 4.42 9.70
CA ALA A 177 5.11 4.15 11.11
C ALA A 177 5.43 2.66 11.36
N GLY A 178 4.69 1.75 10.73
CA GLY A 178 4.71 0.31 11.01
C GLY A 178 6.10 -0.32 10.94
N PRO A 179 6.86 -0.17 9.84
CA PRO A 179 8.16 -0.83 9.70
C PRO A 179 9.20 -0.37 10.74
N ALA A 180 9.26 0.92 11.06
CA ALA A 180 10.19 1.41 12.10
C ALA A 180 9.82 0.87 13.50
N LEU A 181 8.53 0.90 13.84
CA LEU A 181 8.05 0.32 15.09
C LEU A 181 8.28 -1.19 15.13
N GLY A 182 8.04 -1.90 14.00
CA GLY A 182 8.31 -3.32 13.88
C GLY A 182 9.78 -3.66 14.08
N GLY A 183 10.69 -2.88 13.49
CA GLY A 183 12.13 -3.03 13.70
C GLY A 183 12.55 -2.85 15.17
N LEU A 184 11.97 -1.86 15.87
CA LEU A 184 12.21 -1.67 17.31
C LEU A 184 11.69 -2.83 18.16
N ILE A 185 10.51 -3.37 17.81
CA ILE A 185 9.91 -4.52 18.49
C ILE A 185 10.80 -5.76 18.33
N ILE A 186 11.31 -6.02 17.12
CA ILE A 186 12.21 -7.15 16.87
C ILE A 186 13.47 -7.03 17.72
N MET A 187 14.08 -5.82 17.79
CA MET A 187 15.28 -5.58 18.61
C MET A 187 15.03 -5.78 20.11
N GLY A 188 13.81 -5.49 20.60
CA GLY A 188 13.47 -5.61 22.02
C GLY A 188 13.00 -6.99 22.47
N ILE A 189 12.08 -7.58 21.73
CA ILE A 189 11.37 -8.83 22.09
C ILE A 189 11.35 -9.89 20.99
N GLY A 190 12.12 -9.67 19.91
CA GLY A 190 12.23 -10.61 18.80
C GLY A 190 11.03 -10.61 17.83
N TYR A 191 11.08 -11.51 16.85
CA TYR A 191 10.03 -11.62 15.82
C TYR A 191 8.66 -11.98 16.39
N SER A 192 8.59 -12.74 17.49
CA SER A 192 7.32 -13.04 18.16
C SER A 192 6.54 -11.79 18.54
N GLY A 193 7.24 -10.72 18.92
CA GLY A 193 6.65 -9.42 19.25
C GLY A 193 5.83 -8.82 18.10
N LEU A 194 6.23 -9.06 16.85
CA LEU A 194 5.47 -8.58 15.68
C LEU A 194 4.08 -9.20 15.64
N PHE A 195 3.98 -10.52 15.84
CA PHE A 195 2.70 -11.24 15.83
C PHE A 195 1.78 -10.79 16.96
N TRP A 196 2.34 -10.53 18.16
CA TRP A 196 1.59 -10.01 19.29
C TRP A 196 1.05 -8.61 19.02
N VAL A 197 1.90 -7.70 18.55
CA VAL A 197 1.50 -6.30 18.32
C VAL A 197 0.54 -6.19 17.14
N ASP A 198 0.79 -6.88 16.05
CA ASP A 198 -0.10 -6.89 14.88
C ASP A 198 -1.46 -7.51 15.25
N GLY A 199 -1.47 -8.65 15.93
CA GLY A 199 -2.71 -9.28 16.42
C GLY A 199 -3.48 -8.38 17.37
N ALA A 200 -2.81 -7.78 18.35
CA ALA A 200 -3.43 -6.84 19.28
C ALA A 200 -3.99 -5.60 18.58
N SER A 201 -3.24 -5.02 17.62
CA SER A 201 -3.68 -3.84 16.86
C SER A 201 -4.94 -4.13 16.04
N CYS A 202 -5.03 -5.31 15.42
CA CYS A 202 -6.23 -5.76 14.71
C CYS A 202 -7.44 -5.85 15.66
N ILE A 203 -7.29 -6.48 16.82
CA ILE A 203 -8.38 -6.63 17.80
C ILE A 203 -8.77 -5.28 18.39
N ILE A 204 -7.80 -4.45 18.80
CA ILE A 204 -8.08 -3.12 19.38
C ILE A 204 -8.80 -2.26 18.35
N SER A 205 -8.29 -2.18 17.13
CA SER A 205 -8.87 -1.34 16.08
C SER A 205 -10.31 -1.73 15.78
N ILE A 206 -10.57 -3.03 15.64
CA ILE A 206 -11.93 -3.48 15.30
C ILE A 206 -12.88 -3.39 16.50
N SER A 207 -12.39 -3.53 17.74
CA SER A 207 -13.16 -3.32 18.95
C SER A 207 -13.59 -1.86 19.09
N ILE A 208 -12.69 -0.91 18.82
CA ILE A 208 -13.01 0.52 18.76
C ILE A 208 -14.12 0.76 17.72
N PHE A 209 -14.00 0.18 16.52
CA PHE A 209 -15.02 0.30 15.48
C PHE A 209 -16.37 -0.27 15.94
N ALA A 210 -16.39 -1.48 16.48
CA ALA A 210 -17.62 -2.17 16.91
C ALA A 210 -18.33 -1.44 18.06
N LEU A 211 -17.59 -0.84 18.99
CA LEU A 211 -18.16 -0.11 20.12
C LEU A 211 -18.69 1.28 19.75
N LEU A 212 -18.02 1.97 18.82
CA LEU A 212 -18.29 3.38 18.53
C LEU A 212 -19.13 3.60 17.27
N VAL A 213 -19.21 2.64 16.35
CA VAL A 213 -19.92 2.77 15.08
C VAL A 213 -21.09 1.81 15.04
N LYS A 214 -22.27 2.34 14.75
CA LYS A 214 -23.48 1.50 14.60
C LYS A 214 -23.54 0.91 13.19
N GLU A 215 -24.02 -0.33 13.10
CA GLU A 215 -24.26 -0.99 11.81
C GLU A 215 -25.25 -0.17 10.97
N LYS A 216 -24.84 0.20 9.77
CA LYS A 216 -25.73 0.75 8.75
C LYS A 216 -25.91 -0.27 7.64
N LYS A 217 -27.16 -0.55 7.30
CA LYS A 217 -27.44 -1.32 6.08
C LYS A 217 -27.00 -0.50 4.88
N LYS A 218 -26.41 -1.17 3.88
CA LYS A 218 -26.10 -0.58 2.59
C LYS A 218 -27.36 0.08 2.06
N ALA A 219 -27.35 1.37 1.76
CA ALA A 219 -28.42 1.95 0.97
C ALA A 219 -28.44 1.18 -0.36
N VAL A 220 -29.48 0.44 -0.60
CA VAL A 220 -29.73 -0.17 -1.90
C VAL A 220 -29.98 1.00 -2.84
N HIS A 221 -28.93 1.50 -3.49
CA HIS A 221 -29.10 2.18 -4.74
C HIS A 221 -29.55 1.07 -5.71
N GLU A 222 -30.84 1.05 -5.99
CA GLU A 222 -31.32 0.49 -7.23
C GLU A 222 -30.55 1.23 -8.34
N ASP A 223 -29.44 0.66 -8.76
CA ASP A 223 -28.90 0.97 -10.09
C ASP A 223 -30.00 0.52 -11.04
N LYS A 224 -30.83 1.51 -11.44
CA LYS A 224 -31.70 1.37 -12.59
C LYS A 224 -30.81 0.87 -13.69
N THR A 225 -31.04 -0.34 -14.09
CA THR A 225 -30.55 -0.96 -15.30
C THR A 225 -30.93 -0.03 -16.45
N GLU A 226 -30.12 1.01 -16.70
CA GLU A 226 -30.17 1.75 -17.94
C GLU A 226 -29.64 0.83 -19.02
N SER A 227 -30.55 0.50 -19.92
CA SER A 227 -30.44 -0.10 -21.25
C SER A 227 -29.12 -0.84 -21.55
N ALA A 228 -29.29 -2.11 -21.86
CA ALA A 228 -28.30 -2.97 -22.50
C ALA A 228 -27.95 -2.44 -23.91
N ALA A 229 -27.23 -1.32 -23.99
CA ALA A 229 -26.41 -1.02 -25.15
C ALA A 229 -25.32 -2.11 -25.19
N GLU A 230 -25.01 -2.66 -26.38
CA GLU A 230 -24.03 -3.72 -26.58
C GLU A 230 -22.74 -3.45 -25.82
N ILE A 231 -22.63 -4.05 -24.64
CA ILE A 231 -21.51 -3.87 -23.74
C ILE A 231 -20.37 -4.70 -24.31
N LYS A 232 -19.49 -4.07 -25.08
CA LYS A 232 -18.23 -4.71 -25.49
C LYS A 232 -17.54 -5.22 -24.24
N SER A 233 -17.36 -6.54 -24.17
CA SER A 233 -16.72 -7.19 -23.04
C SER A 233 -15.33 -6.57 -22.81
N VAL A 234 -14.96 -6.30 -21.55
CA VAL A 234 -13.62 -5.83 -21.16
C VAL A 234 -12.50 -6.66 -21.78
N PHE A 235 -12.76 -7.93 -22.09
CA PHE A 235 -11.83 -8.85 -22.74
C PHE A 235 -11.48 -8.47 -24.19
N HIS A 236 -12.23 -7.61 -24.85
CA HIS A 236 -11.94 -7.11 -26.19
C HIS A 236 -11.14 -5.80 -26.21
N ASP A 237 -10.89 -5.18 -25.06
CA ASP A 237 -10.08 -3.96 -24.96
C ASP A 237 -8.58 -4.28 -24.93
N LYS A 238 -7.98 -4.43 -26.12
CA LYS A 238 -6.54 -4.74 -26.27
C LYS A 238 -5.62 -3.74 -25.55
N ILE A 239 -5.97 -2.45 -25.57
CA ILE A 239 -5.16 -1.39 -24.92
C ILE A 239 -5.20 -1.59 -23.40
N PHE A 240 -6.36 -1.96 -22.86
CA PHE A 240 -6.47 -2.24 -21.44
C PHE A 240 -5.68 -3.49 -21.03
N TRP A 241 -5.63 -4.52 -21.85
CA TRP A 241 -4.80 -5.71 -21.59
C TRP A 241 -3.31 -5.41 -21.59
N VAL A 242 -2.82 -4.58 -22.52
CA VAL A 242 -1.43 -4.10 -22.51
C VAL A 242 -1.16 -3.30 -21.23
N PHE A 243 -2.07 -2.43 -20.84
CA PHE A 243 -1.97 -1.67 -19.60
C PHE A 243 -1.96 -2.59 -18.36
N LEU A 244 -2.80 -3.63 -18.33
CA LEU A 244 -2.79 -4.62 -17.23
C LEU A 244 -1.45 -5.35 -17.14
N PHE A 245 -0.87 -5.72 -18.27
CA PHE A 245 0.44 -6.37 -18.32
C PHE A 245 1.54 -5.44 -17.79
N VAL A 246 1.57 -4.18 -18.23
CA VAL A 246 2.51 -3.17 -17.73
C VAL A 246 2.31 -2.95 -16.23
N SER A 247 1.06 -2.84 -15.77
CA SER A 247 0.74 -2.70 -14.34
C SER A 247 1.20 -3.91 -13.53
N PHE A 248 1.05 -5.12 -14.08
CA PHE A 248 1.54 -6.35 -13.48
C PHE A 248 3.06 -6.33 -13.32
N VAL A 249 3.82 -5.97 -14.36
CA VAL A 249 5.29 -5.90 -14.31
C VAL A 249 5.74 -4.83 -13.31
N THR A 250 5.14 -3.64 -13.35
CA THR A 250 5.46 -2.57 -12.41
C THR A 250 5.16 -2.97 -10.96
N ALA A 251 4.06 -3.66 -10.73
CA ALA A 251 3.73 -4.18 -9.41
C ALA A 251 4.69 -5.30 -8.97
N MET A 252 5.20 -6.14 -9.89
CA MET A 252 6.25 -7.13 -9.58
C MET A 252 7.50 -6.45 -9.02
N ILE A 253 7.95 -5.38 -9.64
CA ILE A 253 9.11 -4.60 -9.19
C ILE A 253 8.81 -4.00 -7.80
N PHE A 254 7.66 -3.39 -7.63
CA PHE A 254 7.25 -2.79 -6.37
C PHE A 254 7.22 -3.78 -5.19
N PHE A 255 6.71 -4.99 -5.39
CA PHE A 255 6.61 -5.97 -4.31
C PHE A 255 7.97 -6.50 -3.83
N GLN A 256 9.06 -6.31 -4.58
CA GLN A 256 10.41 -6.59 -4.08
C GLN A 256 10.75 -5.77 -2.83
N LEU A 257 10.14 -4.60 -2.66
CA LEU A 257 10.28 -3.74 -1.48
C LEU A 257 9.94 -4.48 -0.18
N PHE A 258 8.93 -5.36 -0.21
CA PHE A 258 8.45 -6.09 0.97
C PHE A 258 8.98 -7.52 1.06
N THR A 259 9.57 -8.06 -0.01
CA THR A 259 9.96 -9.47 -0.06
C THR A 259 11.48 -9.65 0.00
N THR A 260 12.20 -9.15 -0.97
CA THR A 260 13.63 -9.42 -1.13
C THR A 260 14.54 -8.30 -0.63
N LEU A 261 14.09 -7.05 -0.67
CA LEU A 261 14.89 -5.91 -0.19
C LEU A 261 15.22 -5.98 1.30
N PRO A 262 14.31 -6.36 2.21
CA PRO A 262 14.64 -6.46 3.63
C PRO A 262 15.75 -7.47 3.92
N LEU A 263 15.79 -8.59 3.20
CA LEU A 263 16.86 -9.58 3.29
C LEU A 263 18.18 -9.02 2.73
N TYR A 264 18.13 -8.36 1.57
CA TYR A 264 19.31 -7.74 0.97
C TYR A 264 19.96 -6.68 1.88
N HIS A 265 19.14 -5.87 2.57
CA HIS A 265 19.64 -4.88 3.53
C HIS A 265 20.48 -5.54 4.64
N ASN A 266 20.03 -6.66 5.17
CA ASN A 266 20.74 -7.38 6.21
C ASN A 266 21.92 -8.18 5.63
N GLU A 267 21.69 -9.07 4.68
CA GLU A 267 22.70 -10.02 4.20
C GLU A 267 23.87 -9.34 3.47
N LYS A 268 23.63 -8.20 2.80
CA LYS A 268 24.65 -7.51 2.02
C LYS A 268 25.28 -6.33 2.75
N PHE A 269 24.49 -5.59 3.53
CA PHE A 269 24.94 -4.36 4.20
C PHE A 269 24.95 -4.47 5.72
N GLY A 270 24.51 -5.59 6.31
CA GLY A 270 24.46 -5.79 7.76
C GLY A 270 23.51 -4.84 8.49
N LEU A 271 22.49 -4.29 7.80
CA LEU A 271 21.52 -3.40 8.43
C LEU A 271 20.66 -4.17 9.43
N SER A 272 20.44 -3.57 10.59
CA SER A 272 19.47 -4.07 11.56
C SER A 272 18.03 -3.95 11.04
N GLU A 273 17.09 -4.65 11.69
CA GLU A 273 15.65 -4.57 11.42
C GLU A 273 15.13 -3.14 11.55
N PHE A 274 15.62 -2.42 12.58
CA PHE A 274 15.26 -1.02 12.77
C PHE A 274 15.74 -0.13 11.63
N GLN A 275 16.97 -0.29 11.17
CA GLN A 275 17.50 0.48 10.03
C GLN A 275 16.76 0.16 8.74
N THR A 276 16.41 -1.11 8.49
CA THR A 276 15.55 -1.52 7.38
C THR A 276 14.15 -0.90 7.51
N GLY A 277 13.59 -0.91 8.73
CA GLY A 277 12.32 -0.26 9.03
C GLY A 277 12.35 1.25 8.77
N LEU A 278 13.45 1.95 9.11
CA LEU A 278 13.61 3.38 8.81
C LEU A 278 13.63 3.68 7.30
N LEU A 279 14.26 2.82 6.49
CA LEU A 279 14.21 2.96 5.02
C LEU A 279 12.77 2.82 4.49
N MET A 280 12.01 1.87 4.99
CA MET A 280 10.61 1.71 4.62
C MET A 280 9.73 2.86 5.13
N THR A 281 10.04 3.39 6.33
CA THR A 281 9.40 4.59 6.86
C THR A 281 9.68 5.80 5.98
N LEU A 282 10.90 5.95 5.48
CA LEU A 282 11.26 7.01 4.52
C LEU A 282 10.37 6.92 3.27
N ASN A 283 10.17 5.72 2.69
CA ASN A 283 9.23 5.53 1.58
C ASN A 283 7.83 6.04 1.91
N GLY A 284 7.25 5.57 3.01
CA GLY A 284 5.90 5.98 3.44
C GLY A 284 5.79 7.49 3.71
N LEU A 285 6.80 8.13 4.32
CA LEU A 285 6.82 9.57 4.57
C LEU A 285 6.94 10.37 3.28
N LEU A 286 7.75 9.93 2.32
CA LEU A 286 7.87 10.59 1.01
C LEU A 286 6.53 10.55 0.25
N ILE A 287 5.85 9.40 0.26
CA ILE A 287 4.53 9.26 -0.35
C ILE A 287 3.54 10.19 0.35
N PHE A 288 3.48 10.15 1.68
CA PHE A 288 2.60 11.00 2.46
C PHE A 288 2.79 12.49 2.16
N ALA A 289 4.04 12.95 2.09
CA ALA A 289 4.37 14.36 1.89
C ALA A 289 4.21 14.82 0.44
N LEU A 290 4.58 13.98 -0.53
CA LEU A 290 4.76 14.39 -1.93
C LEU A 290 3.66 13.91 -2.88
N GLU A 291 2.90 12.85 -2.56
CA GLU A 291 1.92 12.29 -3.51
C GLU A 291 0.85 13.32 -3.91
N MET A 292 0.17 13.94 -2.94
CA MET A 292 -0.90 14.90 -3.24
C MET A 292 -0.41 16.16 -3.99
N PRO A 293 0.70 16.80 -3.58
CA PRO A 293 1.25 17.93 -4.33
C PRO A 293 1.65 17.55 -5.76
N THR A 294 2.29 16.39 -5.94
CA THR A 294 2.77 15.93 -7.25
C THR A 294 1.61 15.60 -8.18
N VAL A 295 0.62 14.83 -7.70
CA VAL A 295 -0.58 14.50 -8.48
C VAL A 295 -1.32 15.77 -8.87
N GLY A 296 -1.58 16.67 -7.92
CA GLY A 296 -2.26 17.93 -8.20
C GLY A 296 -1.50 18.85 -9.17
N PHE A 297 -0.16 18.86 -9.13
CA PHE A 297 0.66 19.58 -10.09
C PHE A 297 0.55 19.00 -11.51
N MET A 298 0.70 17.68 -11.64
CA MET A 298 0.65 16.98 -12.93
C MET A 298 -0.73 17.10 -13.59
N GLU A 299 -1.82 16.99 -12.81
CA GLU A 299 -3.18 17.16 -13.31
C GLU A 299 -3.44 18.60 -13.80
N ARG A 300 -3.04 19.61 -13.03
CA ARG A 300 -3.19 21.02 -13.44
C ARG A 300 -2.41 21.36 -14.70
N LYS A 301 -1.26 20.74 -14.92
CA LYS A 301 -0.47 20.89 -16.15
C LYS A 301 -1.00 20.09 -17.33
N GLY A 302 -1.99 19.22 -17.13
CA GLY A 302 -2.61 18.43 -18.18
C GLY A 302 -1.70 17.38 -18.80
N PHE A 303 -0.69 16.89 -18.07
CA PHE A 303 0.18 15.83 -18.57
C PHE A 303 -0.60 14.54 -18.87
N PRO A 304 -0.36 13.89 -20.02
CA PRO A 304 -1.01 12.61 -20.33
C PRO A 304 -0.65 11.55 -19.29
N LYS A 305 -1.66 10.89 -18.70
CA LYS A 305 -1.49 9.88 -17.64
C LYS A 305 -0.48 8.79 -18.03
N ILE A 306 -0.53 8.32 -19.29
CA ILE A 306 0.39 7.29 -19.79
C ILE A 306 1.86 7.74 -19.72
N ARG A 307 2.17 8.99 -20.06
CA ARG A 307 3.55 9.51 -19.98
C ARG A 307 4.05 9.56 -18.54
N ILE A 308 3.18 9.92 -17.60
CA ILE A 308 3.53 9.94 -16.17
C ILE A 308 3.78 8.51 -15.68
N ILE A 309 2.95 7.55 -16.06
CA ILE A 309 3.11 6.12 -15.71
C ILE A 309 4.45 5.59 -16.26
N ILE A 310 4.77 5.87 -17.53
CA ILE A 310 6.05 5.46 -18.13
C ILE A 310 7.24 6.05 -17.36
N LEU A 311 7.20 7.36 -17.05
CA LEU A 311 8.24 8.01 -16.28
C LEU A 311 8.37 7.38 -14.88
N GLY A 312 7.25 7.13 -14.21
CA GLY A 312 7.24 6.51 -12.89
C GLY A 312 7.80 5.09 -12.90
N SER A 313 7.41 4.27 -13.88
CA SER A 313 7.95 2.91 -14.07
C SER A 313 9.45 2.93 -14.36
N PHE A 314 9.90 3.85 -15.20
CA PHE A 314 11.33 4.03 -15.48
C PHE A 314 12.13 4.42 -14.22
N VAL A 315 11.62 5.36 -13.41
CA VAL A 315 12.28 5.76 -12.14
C VAL A 315 12.29 4.60 -11.15
N MET A 316 11.24 3.80 -11.13
CA MET A 316 11.18 2.58 -10.30
C MET A 316 12.19 1.53 -10.77
N ALA A 317 12.33 1.29 -12.07
CA ALA A 317 13.35 0.42 -12.65
C ALA A 317 14.77 0.92 -12.33
N LEU A 318 15.00 2.24 -12.44
CA LEU A 318 16.26 2.88 -12.10
C LEU A 318 16.65 2.64 -10.63
N SER A 319 15.67 2.58 -9.70
CA SER A 319 15.95 2.30 -8.30
C SER A 319 16.64 0.93 -8.10
N PHE A 320 16.23 -0.09 -8.86
CA PHE A 320 16.84 -1.41 -8.83
C PHE A 320 18.18 -1.46 -9.57
N PHE A 321 18.32 -0.68 -10.64
CA PHE A 321 19.60 -0.53 -11.31
C PHE A 321 20.68 0.07 -10.39
N LEU A 322 20.30 1.04 -9.55
CA LEU A 322 21.19 1.64 -8.56
C LEU A 322 21.70 0.62 -7.53
N LEU A 323 20.91 -0.41 -7.18
CA LEU A 323 21.32 -1.47 -6.25
C LEU A 323 22.45 -2.37 -6.78
N LEU A 324 22.76 -2.31 -8.08
CA LEU A 324 23.95 -2.96 -8.66
C LEU A 324 25.25 -2.30 -8.16
N ILE A 325 25.18 -1.01 -7.76
CA ILE A 325 26.27 -0.27 -7.15
C ILE A 325 26.31 -0.60 -5.66
N ASN A 326 26.86 -1.74 -5.29
CA ASN A 326 26.83 -2.26 -3.92
C ASN A 326 28.05 -1.87 -3.06
N VAL A 327 28.68 -0.73 -3.36
CA VAL A 327 29.93 -0.29 -2.68
C VAL A 327 29.64 0.51 -1.40
N TRP A 328 28.49 1.19 -1.34
CA TRP A 328 28.17 2.14 -0.28
C TRP A 328 26.71 2.02 0.18
N ALA A 329 26.51 1.90 1.51
CA ALA A 329 25.17 1.72 2.09
C ALA A 329 24.19 2.88 1.80
N GLY A 330 24.68 4.11 1.57
CA GLY A 330 23.84 5.26 1.19
C GLY A 330 23.11 5.06 -0.14
N ILE A 331 23.54 4.10 -1.00
CA ILE A 331 22.81 3.75 -2.22
C ILE A 331 21.40 3.22 -1.92
N LEU A 332 21.19 2.60 -0.76
CA LEU A 332 19.88 2.12 -0.32
C LEU A 332 18.90 3.28 -0.11
N VAL A 333 19.38 4.40 0.44
CA VAL A 333 18.57 5.62 0.63
C VAL A 333 18.20 6.22 -0.73
N VAL A 334 19.17 6.32 -1.65
CA VAL A 334 18.94 6.86 -3.00
C VAL A 334 17.96 5.96 -3.77
N SER A 335 18.14 4.64 -3.71
CA SER A 335 17.22 3.67 -4.30
C SER A 335 15.83 3.80 -3.70
N MET A 336 15.70 3.94 -2.38
CA MET A 336 14.42 4.11 -1.69
C MET A 336 13.71 5.41 -2.11
N ILE A 337 14.43 6.50 -2.28
CA ILE A 337 13.88 7.76 -2.81
C ILE A 337 13.38 7.57 -4.25
N CYS A 338 14.15 6.90 -5.10
CA CYS A 338 13.77 6.62 -6.48
C CYS A 338 12.51 5.74 -6.55
N ILE A 339 12.44 4.65 -5.76
CA ILE A 339 11.25 3.78 -5.76
C ILE A 339 10.01 4.54 -5.27
N SER A 340 10.16 5.41 -4.26
CA SER A 340 9.06 6.24 -3.73
C SER A 340 8.55 7.24 -4.77
N ILE A 341 9.45 7.89 -5.50
CA ILE A 341 9.08 8.81 -6.60
C ILE A 341 8.38 8.03 -7.72
N GLY A 342 8.92 6.87 -8.09
CA GLY A 342 8.31 5.98 -9.08
C GLY A 342 6.90 5.56 -8.68
N GLU A 343 6.69 5.22 -7.43
CA GLU A 343 5.38 4.85 -6.85
C GLU A 343 4.37 6.01 -6.93
N ILE A 344 4.77 7.20 -6.51
CA ILE A 344 3.96 8.43 -6.57
C ILE A 344 3.53 8.75 -8.01
N LEU A 345 4.40 8.56 -8.97
CA LEU A 345 4.10 8.83 -10.39
C LEU A 345 3.30 7.70 -11.04
N THR A 346 3.41 6.47 -10.58
CA THR A 346 2.79 5.33 -11.25
C THR A 346 1.40 5.02 -10.72
N PHE A 347 1.24 4.77 -9.43
CA PHE A 347 0.02 4.16 -8.89
C PHE A 347 -1.22 5.05 -8.93
N PRO A 348 -1.18 6.35 -8.56
CA PRO A 348 -2.35 7.21 -8.66
C PRO A 348 -2.84 7.36 -10.11
N PHE A 349 -1.90 7.51 -11.04
CA PHE A 349 -2.23 7.69 -12.45
C PHE A 349 -2.65 6.39 -13.13
N SER A 350 -2.15 5.23 -12.71
CA SER A 350 -2.62 3.92 -13.16
C SER A 350 -4.05 3.65 -12.73
N ASN A 351 -4.39 3.93 -11.46
CA ASN A 351 -5.77 3.88 -10.97
C ASN A 351 -6.69 4.79 -11.78
N ALA A 352 -6.27 6.04 -11.99
CA ALA A 352 -7.03 7.02 -12.76
C ALA A 352 -7.16 6.65 -14.26
N PHE A 353 -6.14 5.99 -14.83
CA PHE A 353 -6.21 5.48 -16.20
C PHE A 353 -7.17 4.31 -16.30
N ALA A 354 -7.07 3.31 -15.42
CA ALA A 354 -7.97 2.15 -15.41
C ALA A 354 -9.44 2.60 -15.31
N LEU A 355 -9.74 3.53 -14.41
CA LEU A 355 -11.09 4.08 -14.24
C LEU A 355 -11.55 4.88 -15.45
N SER A 356 -10.68 5.71 -16.04
CA SER A 356 -11.03 6.54 -17.21
C SER A 356 -11.21 5.72 -18.50
N ARG A 357 -10.66 4.51 -18.56
CA ARG A 357 -10.80 3.58 -19.68
C ARG A 357 -12.11 2.80 -19.64
N ALA A 358 -12.68 2.64 -18.45
CA ALA A 358 -13.90 1.88 -18.27
C ALA A 358 -15.10 2.58 -18.92
N PRO A 359 -15.91 1.89 -19.75
CA PRO A 359 -17.22 2.39 -20.16
C PRO A 359 -18.14 2.58 -18.94
N ARG A 360 -19.11 3.49 -19.04
CA ARG A 360 -20.10 3.71 -17.98
C ARG A 360 -20.78 2.39 -17.61
N GLY A 361 -20.85 2.11 -16.30
CA GLY A 361 -21.44 0.88 -15.75
C GLY A 361 -20.50 -0.34 -15.75
N GLN A 362 -19.25 -0.24 -16.24
CA GLN A 362 -18.25 -1.30 -16.19
C GLN A 362 -17.03 -0.96 -15.34
N GLU A 363 -17.04 0.17 -14.64
CA GLU A 363 -15.94 0.66 -13.82
C GLU A 363 -15.46 -0.41 -12.82
N GLY A 364 -16.39 -1.11 -12.19
CA GLY A 364 -16.09 -2.20 -11.26
C GLY A 364 -15.31 -3.35 -11.89
N ARG A 365 -15.65 -3.75 -13.15
CA ARG A 365 -14.97 -4.84 -13.86
C ARG A 365 -13.54 -4.46 -14.22
N TYR A 366 -13.32 -3.24 -14.72
CA TYR A 366 -11.99 -2.72 -15.06
C TYR A 366 -11.11 -2.62 -13.82
N MET A 367 -11.64 -2.07 -12.73
CA MET A 367 -10.91 -1.96 -11.46
C MET A 367 -10.64 -3.32 -10.81
N ALA A 368 -11.55 -4.28 -10.93
CA ALA A 368 -11.32 -5.64 -10.44
C ALA A 368 -10.14 -6.31 -11.16
N LEU A 369 -10.10 -6.26 -12.51
CA LEU A 369 -8.98 -6.81 -13.28
C LEU A 369 -7.67 -6.10 -12.97
N TYR A 370 -7.69 -4.77 -12.81
CA TYR A 370 -6.52 -4.01 -12.39
C TYR A 370 -6.01 -4.45 -11.00
N THR A 371 -6.90 -4.60 -10.03
CA THR A 371 -6.52 -5.09 -8.69
C THR A 371 -6.01 -6.53 -8.73
N MET A 372 -6.63 -7.39 -9.53
CA MET A 372 -6.17 -8.77 -9.72
C MET A 372 -4.76 -8.84 -10.32
N SER A 373 -4.40 -7.91 -11.23
CA SER A 373 -3.03 -7.86 -11.78
C SER A 373 -1.98 -7.59 -10.68
N PHE A 374 -2.30 -6.76 -9.69
CA PHE A 374 -1.44 -6.52 -8.51
C PHE A 374 -1.32 -7.76 -7.61
N SER A 375 -2.43 -8.43 -7.33
CA SER A 375 -2.40 -9.65 -6.52
C SER A 375 -1.58 -10.75 -7.19
N LEU A 376 -1.74 -10.90 -8.51
CA LEU A 376 -0.93 -11.85 -9.29
C LEU A 376 0.55 -11.44 -9.30
N ALA A 377 0.84 -10.15 -9.44
CA ALA A 377 2.20 -9.63 -9.39
C ALA A 377 2.88 -9.91 -8.05
N HIS A 378 2.17 -9.77 -6.92
CA HIS A 378 2.70 -10.10 -5.61
C HIS A 378 3.11 -11.58 -5.51
N ILE A 379 2.26 -12.47 -6.00
CA ILE A 379 2.52 -13.92 -6.02
C ILE A 379 3.78 -14.23 -6.86
N VAL A 380 3.79 -13.73 -8.10
CA VAL A 380 4.87 -14.02 -9.05
C VAL A 380 6.19 -13.35 -8.64
N SER A 381 6.13 -12.10 -8.17
CA SER A 381 7.29 -11.32 -7.72
C SER A 381 8.05 -12.04 -6.62
N SER A 382 7.35 -12.53 -5.60
CA SER A 382 7.95 -13.24 -4.47
C SER A 382 8.64 -14.50 -4.94
N LYS A 383 7.94 -15.35 -5.71
CA LYS A 383 8.52 -16.62 -6.16
C LYS A 383 9.68 -16.43 -7.12
N VAL A 384 9.54 -15.56 -8.11
CA VAL A 384 10.59 -15.27 -9.10
C VAL A 384 11.81 -14.64 -8.43
N GLY A 385 11.60 -13.64 -7.56
CA GLY A 385 12.68 -12.96 -6.85
C GLY A 385 13.50 -13.93 -6.01
N PHE A 386 12.87 -14.75 -5.18
CA PHE A 386 13.58 -15.72 -4.35
C PHE A 386 14.24 -16.86 -5.17
N GLU A 387 13.64 -17.27 -6.28
CA GLU A 387 14.24 -18.28 -7.15
C GLU A 387 15.51 -17.75 -7.84
N ILE A 388 15.46 -16.51 -8.35
CA ILE A 388 16.64 -15.86 -8.94
C ILE A 388 17.74 -15.69 -7.89
N ILE A 389 17.40 -15.20 -6.69
CA ILE A 389 18.37 -14.97 -5.62
C ILE A 389 19.02 -16.29 -5.19
N SER A 390 18.25 -17.35 -5.04
CA SER A 390 18.76 -18.66 -4.61
C SER A 390 19.74 -19.29 -5.60
N ARG A 391 19.58 -19.03 -6.91
CA ARG A 391 20.40 -19.64 -7.96
C ARG A 391 21.50 -18.70 -8.46
N LEU A 392 21.23 -17.42 -8.59
CA LEU A 392 22.05 -16.46 -9.31
C LEU A 392 22.48 -15.26 -8.45
N GLY A 393 21.90 -15.12 -7.25
CA GLY A 393 22.22 -14.05 -6.31
C GLY A 393 21.43 -12.75 -6.55
N TYR A 394 21.64 -11.80 -5.63
CA TYR A 394 20.93 -10.52 -5.61
C TYR A 394 21.17 -9.65 -6.84
N GLN A 395 22.40 -9.59 -7.35
CA GLN A 395 22.73 -8.72 -8.47
C GLN A 395 21.96 -9.06 -9.73
N ILE A 396 21.82 -10.35 -10.03
CA ILE A 396 21.03 -10.80 -11.18
C ILE A 396 19.54 -10.50 -10.97
N ASN A 397 19.04 -10.63 -9.74
CA ASN A 397 17.67 -10.23 -9.43
C ASN A 397 17.44 -8.73 -9.67
N TRP A 398 18.36 -7.87 -9.21
CA TRP A 398 18.24 -6.42 -9.44
C TRP A 398 18.34 -6.05 -10.91
N LEU A 399 19.27 -6.66 -11.64
CA LEU A 399 19.37 -6.47 -13.08
C LEU A 399 18.09 -6.91 -13.80
N PHE A 400 17.54 -8.07 -13.45
CA PHE A 400 16.29 -8.56 -14.02
C PHE A 400 15.13 -7.59 -13.74
N MET A 401 14.96 -7.14 -12.48
CA MET A 401 13.91 -6.19 -12.12
C MET A 401 14.08 -4.83 -12.82
N ALA A 402 15.31 -4.35 -12.99
CA ALA A 402 15.61 -3.13 -13.72
C ALA A 402 15.29 -3.26 -15.23
N CYS A 403 15.58 -4.41 -15.84
CA CYS A 403 15.36 -4.63 -17.28
C CYS A 403 13.89 -4.82 -17.67
N ILE A 404 13.09 -5.41 -16.78
CA ILE A 404 11.66 -5.62 -17.08
C ILE A 404 10.82 -4.35 -16.83
N GLY A 405 11.30 -3.40 -16.02
CA GLY A 405 10.63 -2.13 -15.70
C GLY A 405 10.95 -1.02 -16.66
#